data_90c844e2db65545be91e7c52666143b0
#
_entry.id   90c844e2db65545be91e7c52666143b0
#
_cell.length_a   1.000
_cell.length_b   1.000
_cell.length_c   1.000
_cell.angle_alpha   90.00
_cell.angle_beta   90.00
_cell.angle_gamma   90.00
#
_symmetry.space_group_name_H-M   'P 1'
#
loop_
_entity.id
_entity.type
_entity.pdbx_description
1 polymer ?
#
loop_
_entity_poly.entity_id
_entity_poly.type
_entity_poly.pdbx_seq_one_letter_code
_entity_poly.pdbx_strand_id
1 'polypeptide(L)'
;MSNATPIALRQALRSASRRPFFSRPRLRLATHVRASANGFNRASHRTYVSETKPNKAEVNIDTTIRADQHAFTAQTGILPEQAKMPATGMSADAMMSPTAGILKQATVMDQGMRPIYLDMQATTPTDPRVLDAMLPFLTGLYGNPHSRTHAYGWETEKAAEQAREHVANLIGADSKEIIFTSGATESNNMSLKGVARFFGRSGKKRHIITTQTEHKCVLDSARHLQDEGFEVTYLPVKNSGLIDLSELEAAMRPDTALVSIMTVNNEIGVIQPMEEIGRLCRSKKIFFHTDGAQAVGKMPIDVNKWNVDLMSISAHKIYGPKGMGACYVRRRPRVRIDPIISGGGQERGLRSGTLAPALVVGFGEACRIAKEEMAVSSTLRMVQNPGY
;
A
#
# COMPACT_ATOMS: atom_id res chain seq x y z
N MET A 1 -14.09 69.12 -0.88
CA MET A 1 -15.35 69.11 -1.65
C MET A 1 -15.63 67.65 -1.89
N SER A 2 -16.35 67.04 -1.01
CA SER A 2 -17.79 66.86 -0.96
C SER A 2 -18.19 65.59 -1.74
N ASN A 3 -18.45 64.49 -0.96
CA ASN A 3 -19.76 63.83 -0.87
C ASN A 3 -20.04 62.80 -2.00
N ALA A 4 -20.62 61.64 -1.84
CA ALA A 4 -21.27 60.95 -0.75
C ALA A 4 -21.72 59.58 -1.29
N THR A 5 -21.73 58.58 -0.44
CA THR A 5 -22.50 57.32 -0.58
C THR A 5 -24.01 57.55 -0.69
N PRO A 6 -24.84 56.63 -1.17
CA PRO A 6 -25.61 55.77 -0.29
C PRO A 6 -25.83 54.32 -0.81
N ILE A 7 -25.77 53.32 0.03
CA ILE A 7 -26.82 52.62 0.82
C ILE A 7 -28.21 52.66 0.13
N ALA A 8 -28.62 51.46 -0.36
CA ALA A 8 -29.92 50.82 -0.30
C ALA A 8 -30.01 49.74 -1.37
N LEU A 9 -30.17 48.51 -1.06
CA LEU A 9 -31.45 47.85 -0.95
C LEU A 9 -31.29 46.46 -0.31
N ARG A 10 -31.56 46.40 0.98
CA ARG A 10 -32.14 45.19 1.59
C ARG A 10 -33.63 45.24 1.35
N GLN A 11 -34.23 44.03 1.28
CA GLN A 11 -35.63 43.65 1.39
C GLN A 11 -36.38 43.46 0.07
N ALA A 12 -36.72 42.23 -0.11
CA ALA A 12 -37.98 41.60 -0.49
C ALA A 12 -37.63 40.25 -1.09
N LEU A 13 -38.08 39.10 -0.69
CA LEU A 13 -39.41 38.72 -0.22
C LEU A 13 -39.33 37.36 0.51
N ARG A 14 -39.80 37.33 1.71
CA ARG A 14 -40.47 36.17 2.30
C ARG A 14 -41.91 36.15 1.81
N SER A 15 -42.40 35.06 1.29
CA SER A 15 -43.73 34.50 1.52
C SER A 15 -43.91 33.23 0.69
N ALA A 16 -44.06 32.13 1.38
CA ALA A 16 -45.27 31.34 1.46
C ALA A 16 -45.53 30.56 0.15
N SER A 17 -45.78 29.28 0.13
CA SER A 17 -46.65 28.48 0.96
C SER A 17 -46.63 27.01 0.52
N ARG A 18 -46.69 26.14 1.53
CA ARG A 18 -47.58 24.94 1.58
C ARG A 18 -47.45 23.82 0.51
N ARG A 19 -47.17 22.67 1.09
CA ARG A 19 -47.30 21.29 0.58
C ARG A 19 -48.70 21.02 -0.05
N PRO A 20 -48.79 19.91 -0.82
CA PRO A 20 -49.37 18.75 -0.16
C PRO A 20 -48.66 17.40 -0.42
N PHE A 21 -48.85 16.55 0.54
CA PHE A 21 -48.74 15.11 0.57
C PHE A 21 -49.27 14.43 -0.69
N PHE A 22 -48.50 13.45 -1.22
CA PHE A 22 -49.11 12.32 -1.90
C PHE A 22 -48.46 11.00 -1.44
N SER A 23 -49.35 10.10 -1.18
CA SER A 23 -49.33 8.80 -0.56
C SER A 23 -48.53 7.74 -1.29
N ARG A 24 -47.94 6.85 -0.47
CA ARG A 24 -47.39 5.55 -0.91
C ARG A 24 -48.54 4.62 -1.35
N PRO A 25 -48.34 3.77 -2.35
CA PRO A 25 -49.07 2.51 -2.45
C PRO A 25 -48.27 1.36 -1.82
N ARG A 26 -48.90 0.70 -0.87
CA ARG A 26 -48.54 -0.66 -0.39
C ARG A 26 -48.85 -1.63 -1.54
N LEU A 27 -47.89 -2.48 -1.88
CA LEU A 27 -48.20 -3.69 -2.62
C LEU A 27 -48.11 -4.89 -1.67
N ARG A 28 -49.23 -5.61 -1.65
CA ARG A 28 -49.48 -6.83 -0.86
C ARG A 28 -48.77 -8.01 -1.45
N LEU A 29 -48.25 -8.86 -0.57
CA LEU A 29 -47.97 -10.26 -0.86
C LEU A 29 -49.23 -10.97 -1.36
N ALA A 30 -49.08 -11.75 -2.40
CA ALA A 30 -50.00 -12.84 -2.73
C ALA A 30 -49.16 -14.12 -2.94
N THR A 31 -49.35 -15.00 -2.02
CA THR A 31 -48.96 -16.41 -2.08
C THR A 31 -49.87 -17.15 -3.08
N HIS A 32 -49.28 -17.90 -3.99
CA HIS A 32 -49.92 -19.10 -4.53
C HIS A 32 -48.89 -20.18 -4.83
N VAL A 33 -49.04 -21.23 -4.03
CA VAL A 33 -48.50 -22.58 -4.24
C VAL A 33 -49.31 -23.23 -5.35
N ARG A 34 -48.64 -23.87 -6.30
CA ARG A 34 -49.10 -25.11 -6.90
C ARG A 34 -47.90 -25.92 -7.46
N ALA A 35 -47.83 -27.10 -6.95
CA ALA A 35 -46.94 -28.17 -7.41
C ALA A 35 -47.43 -28.80 -8.71
N SER A 36 -46.55 -29.26 -9.56
CA SER A 36 -46.76 -30.50 -10.29
C SER A 36 -45.40 -31.16 -10.60
N ALA A 37 -45.38 -32.44 -10.28
CA ALA A 37 -44.29 -33.36 -10.46
C ALA A 37 -44.24 -33.91 -11.88
N ASN A 38 -43.05 -34.27 -12.29
CA ASN A 38 -42.64 -35.42 -13.11
C ASN A 38 -41.18 -35.16 -13.47
N GLY A 39 -40.20 -35.83 -13.00
CA GLY A 39 -39.89 -37.23 -13.06
C GLY A 39 -38.93 -37.52 -14.19
N PHE A 40 -37.65 -37.64 -13.90
CA PHE A 40 -36.80 -38.68 -14.50
C PHE A 40 -35.52 -38.89 -13.71
N ASN A 41 -35.36 -40.10 -13.27
CA ASN A 41 -34.25 -40.74 -12.62
C ASN A 41 -32.96 -40.71 -13.47
N ARG A 42 -31.80 -40.43 -12.85
CA ARG A 42 -30.61 -41.29 -12.97
C ARG A 42 -29.70 -41.10 -11.76
N ALA A 43 -29.65 -42.12 -10.98
CA ALA A 43 -28.73 -42.36 -9.89
C ALA A 43 -27.29 -42.50 -10.41
N SER A 44 -26.34 -41.83 -9.77
CA SER A 44 -24.99 -42.32 -9.68
C SER A 44 -24.61 -42.33 -8.18
N HIS A 45 -24.61 -43.54 -7.63
CA HIS A 45 -24.10 -43.82 -6.31
C HIS A 45 -22.62 -43.45 -6.22
N ARG A 46 -22.27 -42.51 -5.37
CA ARG A 46 -20.96 -42.47 -4.71
C ARG A 46 -21.17 -42.80 -3.25
N THR A 47 -20.75 -44.00 -2.92
CA THR A 47 -20.60 -44.49 -1.57
C THR A 47 -19.59 -43.64 -0.81
N TYR A 48 -20.06 -42.89 0.18
CA TYR A 48 -19.20 -42.34 1.21
C TYR A 48 -18.97 -43.39 2.27
N VAL A 49 -17.70 -43.75 2.46
CA VAL A 49 -17.22 -44.62 3.54
C VAL A 49 -17.49 -43.88 4.86
N SER A 50 -18.10 -44.56 5.80
CA SER A 50 -18.36 -44.12 7.15
C SER A 50 -17.05 -43.81 7.87
N GLU A 51 -16.82 -42.55 8.20
CA GLU A 51 -15.74 -42.15 9.10
C GLU A 51 -16.08 -42.62 10.51
N THR A 52 -15.25 -43.52 11.02
CA THR A 52 -15.19 -43.85 12.44
C THR A 52 -14.77 -42.62 13.22
N LYS A 53 -15.59 -42.23 14.18
CA LYS A 53 -15.29 -41.12 15.12
C LYS A 53 -13.94 -41.39 15.79
N PRO A 54 -13.00 -40.43 15.79
CA PRO A 54 -11.80 -40.57 16.59
C PRO A 54 -12.18 -40.53 18.07
N ASN A 55 -11.64 -41.46 18.84
CA ASN A 55 -11.67 -41.44 20.30
C ASN A 55 -11.16 -40.06 20.78
N LYS A 56 -11.93 -39.44 21.67
CA LYS A 56 -11.48 -38.28 22.44
C LYS A 56 -10.30 -38.71 23.33
N ALA A 57 -9.08 -38.54 22.81
CA ALA A 57 -7.94 -38.46 23.67
C ALA A 57 -8.04 -37.10 24.36
N GLU A 58 -8.22 -37.08 25.67
CA GLU A 58 -8.02 -35.89 26.48
C GLU A 58 -6.55 -35.45 26.30
N VAL A 59 -6.33 -34.42 25.48
CA VAL A 59 -5.02 -33.81 25.37
C VAL A 59 -4.79 -33.05 26.66
N ASN A 60 -3.88 -33.55 27.49
CA ASN A 60 -3.49 -32.88 28.72
C ASN A 60 -2.69 -31.64 28.33
N ILE A 61 -3.34 -30.47 28.37
CA ILE A 61 -2.80 -29.17 27.98
C ILE A 61 -1.51 -28.84 28.75
N ASP A 62 -1.40 -29.31 30.01
CA ASP A 62 -0.21 -29.09 30.84
C ASP A 62 1.05 -29.81 30.33
N THR A 63 0.91 -30.98 29.75
CA THR A 63 2.05 -31.73 29.18
C THR A 63 2.54 -31.12 27.88
N THR A 64 1.64 -30.59 27.06
CA THR A 64 2.01 -29.90 25.81
C THR A 64 2.78 -28.61 26.10
N ILE A 65 2.33 -27.80 27.05
CA ILE A 65 3.01 -26.55 27.44
C ILE A 65 4.42 -26.84 28.01
N ARG A 66 4.58 -27.90 28.81
CA ARG A 66 5.90 -28.30 29.33
C ARG A 66 6.84 -28.83 28.25
N ALA A 67 6.32 -29.59 27.27
CA ALA A 67 7.11 -30.07 26.16
C ALA A 67 7.61 -28.91 25.28
N ASP A 68 6.75 -27.93 25.01
CA ASP A 68 7.12 -26.76 24.22
C ASP A 68 8.14 -25.87 24.96
N GLN A 69 8.05 -25.74 26.28
CA GLN A 69 9.04 -25.02 27.07
C GLN A 69 10.41 -25.71 27.08
N HIS A 70 10.46 -27.03 27.16
CA HIS A 70 11.70 -27.80 27.05
C HIS A 70 12.32 -27.74 25.65
N ALA A 71 11.49 -27.81 24.61
CA ALA A 71 11.94 -27.67 23.23
C ALA A 71 12.50 -26.26 22.96
N PHE A 72 11.84 -25.23 23.47
CA PHE A 72 12.29 -23.85 23.38
C PHE A 72 13.65 -23.63 24.09
N THR A 73 13.79 -24.18 25.31
CA THR A 73 15.06 -24.07 26.08
C THR A 73 16.21 -24.83 25.40
N ALA A 74 15.92 -26.01 24.81
CA ALA A 74 16.93 -26.78 24.10
C ALA A 74 17.42 -26.08 22.82
N GLN A 75 16.54 -25.35 22.12
CA GLN A 75 16.85 -24.63 20.88
C GLN A 75 17.51 -23.27 21.12
N THR A 76 17.12 -22.56 22.18
CA THR A 76 17.54 -21.17 22.43
C THR A 76 18.57 -21.01 23.55
N GLY A 77 18.78 -22.05 24.38
CA GLY A 77 19.64 -21.97 25.55
C GLY A 77 19.14 -21.04 26.66
N ILE A 78 17.87 -20.60 26.58
CA ILE A 78 17.24 -19.66 27.53
C ILE A 78 16.34 -20.46 28.46
N LEU A 79 16.52 -20.28 29.77
CA LEU A 79 15.65 -20.91 30.78
C LEU A 79 14.20 -20.36 30.65
N PRO A 80 13.17 -21.21 30.90
CA PRO A 80 11.75 -20.80 30.80
C PRO A 80 11.40 -19.56 31.64
N GLU A 81 12.08 -19.33 32.75
CA GLU A 81 11.89 -18.14 33.60
C GLU A 81 12.41 -16.85 32.96
N GLN A 82 13.42 -16.94 32.11
CA GLN A 82 13.95 -15.79 31.36
C GLN A 82 13.08 -15.45 30.14
N ALA A 83 12.25 -16.39 29.69
CA ALA A 83 11.29 -16.20 28.59
C ALA A 83 9.92 -15.71 29.08
N LYS A 84 9.68 -15.60 30.38
CA LYS A 84 8.43 -15.01 30.89
C LYS A 84 8.39 -13.53 30.55
N MET A 85 7.38 -13.16 29.77
CA MET A 85 7.06 -11.75 29.54
C MET A 85 6.85 -11.07 30.88
N PRO A 86 7.47 -9.92 31.13
CA PRO A 86 7.27 -9.20 32.39
C PRO A 86 5.81 -8.74 32.50
N ALA A 87 5.28 -8.80 33.72
CA ALA A 87 3.94 -8.32 34.03
C ALA A 87 3.81 -6.83 33.66
N THR A 88 2.61 -6.47 33.26
CA THR A 88 2.15 -5.12 32.92
C THR A 88 2.80 -4.03 33.78
N GLY A 89 3.64 -3.19 33.17
CA GLY A 89 4.29 -2.05 33.82
C GLY A 89 5.74 -1.75 33.45
N MET A 90 6.35 -2.57 32.57
CA MET A 90 7.70 -2.29 32.06
C MET A 90 7.66 -1.26 30.93
N SER A 91 8.68 -0.40 30.88
CA SER A 91 8.86 0.56 29.79
C SER A 91 9.03 -0.17 28.45
N ALA A 92 8.59 0.44 27.36
CA ALA A 92 8.76 -0.09 26.00
C ALA A 92 10.23 -0.47 25.73
N ASP A 93 11.18 0.28 26.25
CA ASP A 93 12.62 0.02 26.12
C ASP A 93 13.08 -1.28 26.77
N ALA A 94 12.49 -1.65 27.93
CA ALA A 94 12.81 -2.89 28.63
C ALA A 94 12.22 -4.14 27.92
N MET A 95 11.13 -4.00 27.18
CA MET A 95 10.52 -5.06 26.37
C MET A 95 11.24 -5.29 25.05
N MET A 96 11.96 -4.29 24.53
CA MET A 96 12.55 -4.32 23.18
C MET A 96 13.91 -5.03 23.13
N SER A 97 14.74 -4.82 24.12
CA SER A 97 16.14 -5.28 24.12
C SER A 97 16.33 -6.81 24.10
N PRO A 98 15.60 -7.61 24.92
CA PRO A 98 15.79 -9.06 24.92
C PRO A 98 15.30 -9.75 23.65
N THR A 99 14.19 -9.29 23.09
CA THR A 99 13.54 -9.96 21.96
C THR A 99 14.32 -9.78 20.64
N ALA A 100 14.86 -8.58 20.41
CA ALA A 100 15.70 -8.33 19.24
C ALA A 100 17.02 -9.11 19.31
N GLY A 101 17.61 -9.25 20.50
CA GLY A 101 18.78 -10.09 20.72
C GLY A 101 18.52 -11.56 20.44
N ILE A 102 17.41 -12.10 20.90
CA ILE A 102 16.97 -13.49 20.64
C ILE A 102 16.74 -13.72 19.15
N LEU A 103 16.04 -12.82 18.49
CA LEU A 103 15.78 -12.93 17.04
C LEU A 103 17.06 -12.83 16.21
N LYS A 104 18.01 -11.97 16.61
CA LYS A 104 19.35 -11.95 15.99
C LYS A 104 20.07 -13.29 16.15
N GLN A 105 20.06 -13.86 17.34
CA GLN A 105 20.70 -15.16 17.60
C GLN A 105 20.00 -16.29 16.83
N ALA A 106 18.66 -16.35 16.83
CA ALA A 106 17.90 -17.34 16.06
C ALA A 106 18.19 -17.23 14.57
N THR A 107 18.27 -16.00 14.03
CA THR A 107 18.60 -15.75 12.62
C THR A 107 20.03 -16.21 12.29
N VAL A 108 20.98 -16.02 13.18
CA VAL A 108 22.39 -16.42 12.99
C VAL A 108 22.56 -17.94 13.12
N MET A 109 21.91 -18.58 14.08
CA MET A 109 22.00 -20.04 14.27
C MET A 109 21.41 -20.85 13.10
N ASP A 110 20.41 -20.31 12.41
CA ASP A 110 19.75 -20.98 11.28
C ASP A 110 20.50 -20.81 9.94
N GLN A 111 21.46 -19.90 9.87
CA GLN A 111 22.23 -19.61 8.64
C GLN A 111 23.12 -20.78 8.19
N GLY A 112 23.56 -21.66 9.08
CA GLY A 112 24.39 -22.81 8.73
C GLY A 112 23.67 -23.92 7.97
N MET A 113 22.34 -23.96 7.96
CA MET A 113 21.51 -25.02 7.38
C MET A 113 20.72 -24.57 6.15
N ARG A 114 20.67 -23.28 5.82
CA ARG A 114 19.89 -22.73 4.71
C ARG A 114 20.76 -22.33 3.54
N PRO A 115 20.27 -22.50 2.29
CA PRO A 115 20.94 -21.96 1.11
C PRO A 115 21.14 -20.45 1.24
N ILE A 116 22.21 -19.93 0.65
CA ILE A 116 22.43 -18.48 0.56
C ILE A 116 21.31 -17.88 -0.29
N TYR A 117 20.61 -16.88 0.26
CA TYR A 117 19.55 -16.17 -0.44
C TYR A 117 20.11 -14.92 -1.14
N LEU A 118 20.07 -14.90 -2.47
CA LEU A 118 20.60 -13.82 -3.30
C LEU A 118 19.51 -13.03 -4.06
N ASP A 119 18.22 -13.37 -3.90
CA ASP A 119 17.11 -12.76 -4.61
C ASP A 119 16.48 -11.60 -3.81
N MET A 120 17.31 -10.63 -3.38
CA MET A 120 16.87 -9.50 -2.54
C MET A 120 15.94 -8.52 -3.28
N GLN A 121 15.86 -8.59 -4.60
CA GLN A 121 14.86 -7.84 -5.38
C GLN A 121 13.46 -8.43 -5.30
N ALA A 122 13.31 -9.73 -5.00
CA ALA A 122 12.01 -10.35 -4.80
C ALA A 122 11.41 -9.99 -3.44
N THR A 123 12.22 -10.04 -2.38
CA THR A 123 11.87 -9.62 -1.02
C THR A 123 13.12 -9.52 -0.16
N THR A 124 13.07 -8.74 0.91
CA THR A 124 14.15 -8.63 1.88
C THR A 124 13.71 -9.16 3.25
N PRO A 125 14.63 -9.60 4.14
CA PRO A 125 14.30 -9.76 5.55
C PRO A 125 13.90 -8.41 6.16
N THR A 126 13.16 -8.42 7.26
CA THR A 126 12.91 -7.21 8.03
C THR A 126 14.18 -6.83 8.80
N ASP A 127 14.61 -5.56 8.71
CA ASP A 127 15.74 -5.05 9.48
C ASP A 127 15.45 -5.18 10.99
N PRO A 128 16.40 -5.63 11.83
CA PRO A 128 16.19 -5.69 13.27
C PRO A 128 15.75 -4.37 13.90
N ARG A 129 16.29 -3.24 13.45
CA ARG A 129 15.88 -1.89 13.91
C ARG A 129 14.43 -1.58 13.57
N VAL A 130 13.97 -2.03 12.41
CA VAL A 130 12.57 -1.93 11.98
C VAL A 130 11.68 -2.80 12.86
N LEU A 131 12.09 -4.04 13.15
CA LEU A 131 11.36 -4.93 14.04
C LEU A 131 11.23 -4.34 15.43
N ASP A 132 12.33 -3.78 15.98
CA ASP A 132 12.33 -3.12 17.30
C ASP A 132 11.31 -1.97 17.36
N ALA A 133 11.22 -1.16 16.30
CA ALA A 133 10.23 -0.10 16.17
C ALA A 133 8.78 -0.61 16.10
N MET A 134 8.55 -1.81 15.55
CA MET A 134 7.22 -2.41 15.40
C MET A 134 6.68 -3.01 16.71
N LEU A 135 7.54 -3.59 17.54
CA LEU A 135 7.15 -4.40 18.71
C LEU A 135 6.22 -3.66 19.70
N PRO A 136 6.45 -2.39 20.07
CA PRO A 136 5.54 -1.68 20.97
C PRO A 136 4.10 -1.61 20.45
N PHE A 137 3.91 -1.52 19.13
CA PHE A 137 2.60 -1.41 18.49
C PHE A 137 1.88 -2.75 18.31
N LEU A 138 2.54 -3.85 18.60
CA LEU A 138 1.92 -5.18 18.65
C LEU A 138 1.40 -5.52 20.03
N THR A 139 1.88 -4.86 21.10
CA THR A 139 1.60 -5.21 22.49
C THR A 139 1.01 -4.06 23.29
N GLY A 140 1.78 -3.02 23.59
CA GLY A 140 1.40 -1.91 24.47
C GLY A 140 0.65 -0.77 23.76
N LEU A 141 1.11 -0.37 22.57
CA LEU A 141 0.59 0.75 21.80
C LEU A 141 -0.33 0.28 20.63
N TYR A 142 -1.24 -0.63 20.91
CA TYR A 142 -2.07 -1.32 19.91
C TYR A 142 -3.31 -0.53 19.47
N GLY A 143 -3.42 0.76 19.83
CA GLY A 143 -4.60 1.57 19.53
C GLY A 143 -4.93 1.68 18.04
N ASN A 144 -6.20 1.96 17.73
CA ASN A 144 -6.63 2.26 16.38
C ASN A 144 -6.34 3.74 16.06
N PRO A 145 -5.51 4.08 15.07
CA PRO A 145 -5.13 5.45 14.74
C PRO A 145 -6.30 6.33 14.27
N HIS A 146 -7.45 5.74 13.96
CA HIS A 146 -8.67 6.47 13.60
C HIS A 146 -9.60 6.71 14.77
N SER A 147 -9.27 6.22 15.97
CA SER A 147 -10.04 6.43 17.19
C SER A 147 -9.65 7.77 17.84
N ARG A 148 -10.56 8.75 17.80
CA ARG A 148 -10.28 10.13 18.20
C ARG A 148 -10.67 10.48 19.63
N THR A 149 -11.24 9.54 20.37
CA THR A 149 -11.89 9.81 21.67
C THR A 149 -11.07 9.40 22.89
N HIS A 150 -9.88 8.82 22.70
CA HIS A 150 -9.02 8.38 23.81
C HIS A 150 -7.54 8.27 23.42
N ALA A 151 -6.66 8.23 24.44
CA ALA A 151 -5.22 8.30 24.29
C ALA A 151 -4.62 7.21 23.39
N TYR A 152 -5.09 5.97 23.45
CA TYR A 152 -4.60 4.88 22.58
C TYR A 152 -4.69 5.21 21.09
N GLY A 153 -5.78 5.88 20.67
CA GLY A 153 -5.92 6.33 19.29
C GLY A 153 -4.95 7.46 18.96
N TRP A 154 -4.78 8.43 19.84
CA TRP A 154 -3.90 9.59 19.59
C TRP A 154 -2.42 9.19 19.49
N GLU A 155 -1.97 8.26 20.36
CA GLU A 155 -0.59 7.74 20.32
C GLU A 155 -0.29 7.05 19.00
N THR A 156 -1.17 6.19 18.55
CA THR A 156 -1.01 5.47 17.29
C THR A 156 -1.22 6.36 16.06
N GLU A 157 -2.12 7.35 16.11
CA GLU A 157 -2.26 8.38 15.05
C GLU A 157 -0.96 9.16 14.90
N LYS A 158 -0.37 9.64 16.01
CA LYS A 158 0.90 10.36 16.00
C LYS A 158 2.03 9.53 15.38
N ALA A 159 2.15 8.26 15.76
CA ALA A 159 3.16 7.35 15.22
C ALA A 159 2.94 7.07 13.72
N ALA A 160 1.69 6.90 13.29
CA ALA A 160 1.36 6.70 11.87
C ALA A 160 1.67 7.95 11.04
N GLU A 161 1.40 9.16 11.53
CA GLU A 161 1.74 10.39 10.83
C GLU A 161 3.26 10.60 10.77
N GLN A 162 4.01 10.29 11.83
CA GLN A 162 5.47 10.30 11.79
C GLN A 162 6.03 9.31 10.74
N ALA A 163 5.50 8.10 10.69
CA ALA A 163 5.87 7.12 9.67
C ALA A 163 5.58 7.65 8.25
N ARG A 164 4.45 8.34 8.07
CA ARG A 164 4.07 8.98 6.81
C ARG A 164 5.06 10.07 6.39
N GLU A 165 5.55 10.86 7.35
CA GLU A 165 6.60 11.86 7.11
C GLU A 165 7.91 11.21 6.67
N HIS A 166 8.32 10.08 7.27
CA HIS A 166 9.52 9.35 6.84
C HIS A 166 9.41 8.85 5.40
N VAL A 167 8.26 8.28 5.02
CA VAL A 167 8.00 7.87 3.61
C VAL A 167 8.05 9.06 2.67
N ALA A 168 7.38 10.17 3.01
CA ALA A 168 7.36 11.37 2.19
C ALA A 168 8.77 11.96 2.01
N ASN A 169 9.52 12.07 3.10
CA ASN A 169 10.88 12.60 3.10
C ASN A 169 11.87 11.78 2.25
N LEU A 170 11.62 10.48 2.09
CA LEU A 170 12.48 9.61 1.29
C LEU A 170 12.36 9.89 -0.22
N ILE A 171 11.22 10.40 -0.68
CA ILE A 171 10.92 10.66 -2.10
C ILE A 171 10.75 12.16 -2.43
N GLY A 172 10.97 13.07 -1.47
CA GLY A 172 10.80 14.50 -1.67
C GLY A 172 9.34 14.97 -1.78
N ALA A 173 8.39 14.27 -1.13
CA ALA A 173 6.96 14.58 -1.12
C ALA A 173 6.50 15.28 0.17
N ASP A 174 5.27 15.81 0.16
CA ASP A 174 4.52 16.20 1.37
C ASP A 174 3.86 14.97 1.99
N SER A 175 3.86 14.85 3.33
CA SER A 175 3.23 13.72 4.04
C SER A 175 1.74 13.55 3.68
N LYS A 176 1.05 14.67 3.36
CA LYS A 176 -0.34 14.64 2.91
C LYS A 176 -0.55 14.02 1.52
N GLU A 177 0.52 13.71 0.79
CA GLU A 177 0.50 13.06 -0.52
C GLU A 177 0.73 11.55 -0.43
N ILE A 178 1.02 11.03 0.77
CA ILE A 178 1.24 9.61 1.02
C ILE A 178 -0.07 8.94 1.47
N ILE A 179 -0.42 7.83 0.86
CA ILE A 179 -1.55 6.96 1.19
C ILE A 179 -0.99 5.58 1.49
N PHE A 180 -1.22 5.07 2.67
CA PHE A 180 -0.78 3.72 3.03
C PHE A 180 -1.64 2.64 2.35
N THR A 181 -0.98 1.60 1.88
CA THR A 181 -1.56 0.45 1.17
C THR A 181 -0.95 -0.85 1.68
N SER A 182 -1.43 -1.99 1.20
CA SER A 182 -0.87 -3.31 1.55
C SER A 182 0.42 -3.65 0.78
N GLY A 183 0.85 -2.81 -0.16
CA GLY A 183 2.04 -3.01 -0.98
C GLY A 183 1.94 -2.34 -2.34
N ALA A 184 3.01 -2.43 -3.15
CA ALA A 184 3.05 -1.83 -4.48
C ALA A 184 1.96 -2.38 -5.41
N THR A 185 1.56 -3.63 -5.29
CA THR A 185 0.48 -4.21 -6.10
C THR A 185 -0.85 -3.47 -5.88
N GLU A 186 -1.23 -3.18 -4.62
CA GLU A 186 -2.42 -2.37 -4.33
C GLU A 186 -2.24 -0.94 -4.85
N SER A 187 -1.07 -0.34 -4.64
CA SER A 187 -0.75 1.02 -5.09
C SER A 187 -0.82 1.16 -6.62
N ASN A 188 -0.30 0.17 -7.37
CA ASN A 188 -0.39 0.12 -8.83
C ASN A 188 -1.85 0.01 -9.31
N ASN A 189 -2.64 -0.88 -8.71
CA ASN A 189 -4.07 -0.98 -9.01
C ASN A 189 -4.81 0.33 -8.73
N MET A 190 -4.52 0.95 -7.56
CA MET A 190 -5.13 2.22 -7.16
C MET A 190 -4.77 3.35 -8.13
N SER A 191 -3.51 3.42 -8.58
CA SER A 191 -3.04 4.42 -9.53
C SER A 191 -3.65 4.22 -10.92
N LEU A 192 -3.52 3.04 -11.51
CA LEU A 192 -4.00 2.78 -12.87
C LEU A 192 -5.53 2.82 -12.94
N LYS A 193 -6.18 1.95 -12.15
CA LYS A 193 -7.64 1.82 -12.19
C LYS A 193 -8.34 3.06 -11.62
N GLY A 194 -7.79 3.64 -10.55
CA GLY A 194 -8.37 4.84 -9.93
C GLY A 194 -8.35 6.05 -10.85
N VAL A 195 -7.23 6.33 -11.53
CA VAL A 195 -7.13 7.42 -12.51
C VAL A 195 -8.00 7.14 -13.73
N ALA A 196 -7.87 5.95 -14.32
CA ALA A 196 -8.62 5.57 -15.50
C ALA A 196 -10.13 5.72 -15.30
N ARG A 197 -10.66 5.13 -14.23
CA ARG A 197 -12.09 5.19 -13.93
C ARG A 197 -12.57 6.60 -13.64
N PHE A 198 -11.80 7.38 -12.84
CA PHE A 198 -12.19 8.76 -12.53
C PHE A 198 -12.28 9.63 -13.79
N PHE A 199 -11.23 9.65 -14.61
CA PHE A 199 -11.19 10.51 -15.80
C PHE A 199 -11.91 9.92 -17.00
N GLY A 200 -12.09 8.60 -17.05
CA GLY A 200 -12.82 7.89 -18.09
C GLY A 200 -14.35 7.98 -18.00
N ARG A 201 -14.92 8.42 -16.84
CA ARG A 201 -16.37 8.55 -16.65
C ARG A 201 -17.06 9.42 -17.71
N SER A 202 -16.38 10.46 -18.15
CA SER A 202 -16.89 11.37 -19.18
C SER A 202 -16.75 10.85 -20.62
N GLY A 203 -16.13 9.70 -20.79
CA GLY A 203 -15.77 9.13 -22.13
C GLY A 203 -14.61 9.83 -22.81
N LYS A 204 -14.07 10.93 -22.26
CA LYS A 204 -13.05 11.78 -22.90
C LYS A 204 -11.60 11.32 -22.71
N LYS A 205 -11.33 10.51 -21.65
CA LYS A 205 -10.00 10.08 -21.26
C LYS A 205 -10.02 8.56 -21.06
N ARG A 206 -9.88 7.83 -22.16
CA ARG A 206 -10.00 6.37 -22.15
C ARG A 206 -8.75 5.64 -22.66
N HIS A 207 -7.63 6.32 -22.75
CA HIS A 207 -6.36 5.75 -23.20
C HIS A 207 -5.30 5.80 -22.10
N ILE A 208 -4.52 4.73 -21.99
CA ILE A 208 -3.41 4.56 -21.05
C ILE A 208 -2.18 4.10 -21.82
N ILE A 209 -1.01 4.59 -21.43
CA ILE A 209 0.27 4.15 -21.97
C ILE A 209 1.06 3.47 -20.87
N THR A 210 1.61 2.30 -21.13
CA THR A 210 2.54 1.59 -20.24
C THR A 210 3.62 0.88 -21.07
N THR A 211 4.59 0.21 -20.42
CA THR A 211 5.63 -0.53 -21.16
C THR A 211 5.36 -2.04 -21.16
N GLN A 212 5.98 -2.76 -22.11
CA GLN A 212 5.88 -4.23 -22.18
C GLN A 212 6.62 -4.92 -21.04
N THR A 213 7.57 -4.23 -20.39
CA THR A 213 8.47 -4.76 -19.37
C THR A 213 8.07 -4.40 -17.94
N GLU A 214 6.85 -3.91 -17.74
CA GLU A 214 6.32 -3.60 -16.42
C GLU A 214 6.17 -4.86 -15.55
N HIS A 215 6.15 -4.64 -14.22
CA HIS A 215 5.79 -5.71 -13.31
C HIS A 215 4.39 -6.27 -13.64
N LYS A 216 4.20 -7.58 -13.46
CA LYS A 216 2.94 -8.28 -13.79
C LYS A 216 1.69 -7.58 -13.24
N CYS A 217 1.74 -6.98 -12.03
CA CYS A 217 0.58 -6.29 -11.46
C CYS A 217 0.16 -5.04 -12.26
N VAL A 218 1.08 -4.35 -12.91
CA VAL A 218 0.78 -3.23 -13.81
C VAL A 218 0.16 -3.74 -15.11
N LEU A 219 0.78 -4.76 -15.72
CA LEU A 219 0.28 -5.38 -16.95
C LEU A 219 -1.13 -5.97 -16.77
N ASP A 220 -1.37 -6.70 -15.67
CA ASP A 220 -2.69 -7.27 -15.40
C ASP A 220 -3.73 -6.18 -15.09
N SER A 221 -3.33 -5.10 -14.39
CA SER A 221 -4.23 -3.95 -14.17
C SER A 221 -4.61 -3.25 -15.46
N ALA A 222 -3.65 -3.13 -16.38
CA ALA A 222 -3.87 -2.55 -17.71
C ALA A 222 -4.81 -3.44 -18.57
N ARG A 223 -4.58 -4.77 -18.59
CA ARG A 223 -5.47 -5.72 -19.27
C ARG A 223 -6.89 -5.67 -18.72
N HIS A 224 -7.04 -5.62 -17.40
CA HIS A 224 -8.37 -5.50 -16.79
C HIS A 224 -9.08 -4.20 -17.18
N LEU A 225 -8.34 -3.10 -17.38
CA LEU A 225 -8.92 -1.86 -17.90
C LEU A 225 -9.31 -1.98 -19.37
N GLN A 226 -8.61 -2.82 -20.19
CA GLN A 226 -9.05 -3.13 -21.55
C GLN A 226 -10.41 -3.86 -21.55
N ASP A 227 -10.61 -4.80 -20.60
CA ASP A 227 -11.91 -5.47 -20.42
C ASP A 227 -13.02 -4.48 -20.04
N GLU A 228 -12.68 -3.38 -19.35
CA GLU A 228 -13.58 -2.27 -19.06
C GLU A 228 -13.77 -1.28 -20.24
N GLY A 229 -13.15 -1.57 -21.40
CA GLY A 229 -13.25 -0.77 -22.64
C GLY A 229 -12.29 0.41 -22.70
N PHE A 230 -11.22 0.43 -21.90
CA PHE A 230 -10.11 1.38 -22.09
C PHE A 230 -9.16 0.88 -23.18
N GLU A 231 -8.53 1.80 -23.88
CA GLU A 231 -7.44 1.48 -24.79
C GLU A 231 -6.11 1.55 -24.04
N VAL A 232 -5.21 0.60 -24.31
CA VAL A 232 -3.88 0.55 -23.69
C VAL A 232 -2.82 0.39 -24.79
N THR A 233 -1.86 1.31 -24.78
CA THR A 233 -0.63 1.19 -25.58
C THR A 233 0.47 0.61 -24.71
N TYR A 234 1.05 -0.51 -25.14
CA TYR A 234 2.21 -1.14 -24.52
C TYR A 234 3.46 -0.79 -25.33
N LEU A 235 4.23 0.19 -24.85
CA LEU A 235 5.46 0.61 -25.53
C LEU A 235 6.51 -0.49 -25.50
N PRO A 236 7.18 -0.76 -26.61
CA PRO A 236 8.36 -1.62 -26.62
C PRO A 236 9.53 -0.92 -25.89
N VAL A 237 10.53 -1.70 -25.51
CA VAL A 237 11.82 -1.20 -25.06
C VAL A 237 12.90 -1.55 -26.06
N LYS A 238 13.96 -0.74 -26.11
CA LYS A 238 15.16 -1.01 -26.92
C LYS A 238 15.92 -2.22 -26.37
N ASN A 239 16.90 -2.72 -27.09
CA ASN A 239 17.81 -3.78 -26.62
C ASN A 239 18.52 -3.42 -25.30
N SER A 240 18.68 -2.10 -25.04
CA SER A 240 19.18 -1.59 -23.74
C SER A 240 18.17 -1.70 -22.59
N GLY A 241 16.91 -2.03 -22.86
CA GLY A 241 15.82 -2.01 -21.90
C GLY A 241 15.20 -0.62 -21.67
N LEU A 242 15.73 0.44 -22.29
CA LEU A 242 15.19 1.78 -22.21
C LEU A 242 14.04 1.97 -23.20
N ILE A 243 13.05 2.80 -22.80
CA ILE A 243 12.03 3.28 -23.75
C ILE A 243 12.63 4.28 -24.73
N ASP A 244 11.96 4.45 -25.87
CA ASP A 244 12.21 5.58 -26.77
C ASP A 244 11.26 6.74 -26.44
N LEU A 245 11.80 7.91 -26.13
CA LEU A 245 10.99 9.08 -25.78
C LEU A 245 10.18 9.61 -26.97
N SER A 246 10.68 9.41 -28.19
CA SER A 246 9.94 9.80 -29.42
C SER A 246 8.74 8.88 -29.67
N GLU A 247 8.89 7.57 -29.40
CA GLU A 247 7.78 6.61 -29.45
C GLU A 247 6.74 6.90 -28.36
N LEU A 248 7.20 7.24 -27.14
CA LEU A 248 6.31 7.66 -26.06
C LEU A 248 5.53 8.91 -26.47
N GLU A 249 6.19 9.91 -27.03
CA GLU A 249 5.53 11.16 -27.47
C GLU A 249 4.52 10.89 -28.58
N ALA A 250 4.86 10.08 -29.55
CA ALA A 250 3.98 9.68 -30.66
C ALA A 250 2.74 8.89 -30.19
N ALA A 251 2.88 8.09 -29.13
CA ALA A 251 1.77 7.35 -28.54
C ALA A 251 0.81 8.21 -27.71
N MET A 252 1.22 9.43 -27.30
CA MET A 252 0.39 10.33 -26.51
C MET A 252 -0.74 10.95 -27.35
N ARG A 253 -1.98 10.76 -26.91
CA ARG A 253 -3.19 11.23 -27.59
C ARG A 253 -3.96 12.23 -26.71
N PRO A 254 -4.88 13.01 -27.29
CA PRO A 254 -5.73 13.92 -26.50
C PRO A 254 -6.58 13.20 -25.44
N ASP A 255 -6.93 11.95 -25.66
CA ASP A 255 -7.69 11.11 -24.72
C ASP A 255 -6.81 10.26 -23.78
N THR A 256 -5.49 10.42 -23.82
CA THR A 256 -4.60 9.76 -22.86
C THR A 256 -4.83 10.32 -21.45
N ALA A 257 -5.15 9.44 -20.50
CA ALA A 257 -5.36 9.77 -19.10
C ALA A 257 -4.07 9.65 -18.28
N LEU A 258 -3.29 8.60 -18.54
CA LEU A 258 -2.15 8.20 -17.72
C LEU A 258 -1.04 7.58 -18.58
N VAL A 259 0.19 7.92 -18.21
CA VAL A 259 1.39 7.18 -18.59
C VAL A 259 1.89 6.47 -17.33
N SER A 260 2.14 5.17 -17.39
CA SER A 260 2.65 4.35 -16.30
C SER A 260 3.92 3.64 -16.73
N ILE A 261 5.06 4.05 -16.20
CA ILE A 261 6.38 3.50 -16.55
C ILE A 261 7.17 3.32 -15.26
N MET A 262 7.65 2.09 -15.01
CA MET A 262 8.41 1.78 -13.80
C MET A 262 9.75 2.50 -13.77
N THR A 263 10.21 2.88 -12.58
CA THR A 263 11.50 3.59 -12.40
C THR A 263 12.68 2.66 -12.68
N VAL A 264 12.71 1.48 -12.03
CA VAL A 264 13.78 0.48 -12.16
C VAL A 264 13.13 -0.87 -12.43
N ASN A 265 13.58 -1.54 -13.49
CA ASN A 265 13.05 -2.85 -13.83
C ASN A 265 13.48 -3.91 -12.81
N ASN A 266 12.55 -4.75 -12.38
CA ASN A 266 12.78 -5.76 -11.33
C ASN A 266 13.59 -6.98 -11.79
N GLU A 267 13.76 -7.18 -13.10
CA GLU A 267 14.52 -8.33 -13.65
C GLU A 267 15.89 -7.90 -14.17
N ILE A 268 15.94 -6.87 -15.02
CA ILE A 268 17.14 -6.44 -15.72
C ILE A 268 17.82 -5.22 -15.11
N GLY A 269 17.20 -4.57 -14.09
CA GLY A 269 17.78 -3.45 -13.35
C GLY A 269 17.92 -2.14 -14.13
N VAL A 270 17.33 -2.04 -15.31
CA VAL A 270 17.39 -0.82 -16.13
C VAL A 270 16.64 0.31 -15.43
N ILE A 271 17.25 1.49 -15.36
CA ILE A 271 16.69 2.72 -14.81
C ILE A 271 16.17 3.56 -15.97
N GLN A 272 14.88 3.88 -15.98
CA GLN A 272 14.27 4.69 -17.03
C GLN A 272 14.55 6.18 -16.81
N PRO A 273 14.54 7.03 -17.87
CA PRO A 273 14.81 8.46 -17.80
C PRO A 273 13.60 9.22 -17.23
N MET A 274 13.40 9.12 -15.90
CA MET A 274 12.19 9.60 -15.21
C MET A 274 11.94 11.10 -15.38
N GLU A 275 12.99 11.92 -15.35
CA GLU A 275 12.87 13.38 -15.47
C GLU A 275 12.38 13.79 -16.86
N GLU A 276 12.90 13.14 -17.91
CA GLU A 276 12.51 13.39 -19.30
C GLU A 276 11.06 12.92 -19.55
N ILE A 277 10.70 11.73 -19.06
CA ILE A 277 9.34 11.19 -19.17
C ILE A 277 8.35 12.12 -18.47
N GLY A 278 8.65 12.53 -17.23
CA GLY A 278 7.76 13.41 -16.48
C GLY A 278 7.63 14.80 -17.07
N ARG A 279 8.71 15.35 -17.63
CA ARG A 279 8.68 16.63 -18.35
C ARG A 279 7.79 16.54 -19.59
N LEU A 280 7.90 15.45 -20.34
CA LEU A 280 7.06 15.18 -21.52
C LEU A 280 5.59 15.04 -21.14
N CYS A 281 5.28 14.22 -20.14
CA CYS A 281 3.91 14.04 -19.63
C CYS A 281 3.31 15.38 -19.17
N ARG A 282 4.10 16.17 -18.42
CA ARG A 282 3.68 17.50 -17.93
C ARG A 282 3.37 18.47 -19.07
N SER A 283 4.19 18.49 -20.14
CA SER A 283 3.98 19.36 -21.32
C SER A 283 2.68 19.04 -22.04
N LYS A 284 2.29 17.76 -22.09
CA LYS A 284 1.06 17.26 -22.72
C LYS A 284 -0.16 17.21 -21.76
N LYS A 285 0.02 17.63 -20.47
CA LYS A 285 -1.02 17.59 -19.43
C LYS A 285 -1.59 16.18 -19.21
N ILE A 286 -0.74 15.17 -19.28
CA ILE A 286 -1.04 13.75 -19.01
C ILE A 286 -0.45 13.42 -17.64
N PHE A 287 -1.18 12.65 -16.82
CA PHE A 287 -0.66 12.20 -15.53
C PHE A 287 0.43 11.14 -15.71
N PHE A 288 1.42 11.22 -14.84
CA PHE A 288 2.56 10.30 -14.83
C PHE A 288 2.58 9.47 -13.54
N HIS A 289 2.44 8.17 -13.68
CA HIS A 289 2.62 7.17 -12.64
C HIS A 289 3.92 6.40 -12.85
N THR A 290 4.59 6.06 -11.75
CA THR A 290 5.72 5.15 -11.78
C THR A 290 5.63 4.08 -10.69
N ASP A 291 5.95 2.84 -11.02
CA ASP A 291 6.24 1.81 -10.03
C ASP A 291 7.67 2.06 -9.50
N GLY A 292 7.75 2.53 -8.25
CA GLY A 292 8.99 2.82 -7.54
C GLY A 292 9.49 1.68 -6.66
N ALA A 293 8.87 0.49 -6.69
CA ALA A 293 9.17 -0.59 -5.75
C ALA A 293 10.64 -1.03 -5.75
N GLN A 294 11.33 -0.97 -6.89
CA GLN A 294 12.75 -1.30 -6.96
C GLN A 294 13.69 -0.11 -6.78
N ALA A 295 13.17 1.13 -6.81
CA ALA A 295 13.96 2.36 -6.77
C ALA A 295 14.01 3.00 -5.38
N VAL A 296 12.85 3.06 -4.70
CA VAL A 296 12.72 3.72 -3.39
C VAL A 296 13.66 3.10 -2.37
N GLY A 297 14.43 3.92 -1.67
CA GLY A 297 15.40 3.50 -0.67
C GLY A 297 16.71 2.90 -1.23
N LYS A 298 16.88 2.84 -2.56
CA LYS A 298 18.07 2.32 -3.23
C LYS A 298 18.78 3.38 -4.07
N MET A 299 18.06 4.42 -4.49
CA MET A 299 18.58 5.56 -5.22
C MET A 299 17.86 6.86 -4.80
N PRO A 300 18.49 8.02 -4.95
CA PRO A 300 17.83 9.31 -4.68
C PRO A 300 16.63 9.52 -5.59
N ILE A 301 15.51 9.92 -5.01
CA ILE A 301 14.27 10.22 -5.71
C ILE A 301 13.77 11.61 -5.30
N ASP A 302 13.33 12.39 -6.27
CA ASP A 302 12.58 13.62 -6.06
C ASP A 302 11.38 13.64 -7.01
N VAL A 303 10.20 13.33 -6.47
CA VAL A 303 8.95 13.27 -7.25
C VAL A 303 8.59 14.61 -7.88
N ASN A 304 9.07 15.74 -7.31
CA ASN A 304 8.82 17.06 -7.85
C ASN A 304 9.71 17.36 -9.05
N LYS A 305 11.01 17.05 -8.94
CA LYS A 305 11.96 17.18 -10.05
C LYS A 305 11.56 16.29 -11.23
N TRP A 306 11.13 15.07 -10.95
CA TRP A 306 10.69 14.12 -11.97
C TRP A 306 9.26 14.37 -12.49
N ASN A 307 8.53 15.35 -11.94
CA ASN A 307 7.13 15.61 -12.28
C ASN A 307 6.20 14.39 -12.16
N VAL A 308 6.50 13.45 -11.26
CA VAL A 308 5.68 12.28 -11.00
C VAL A 308 4.38 12.70 -10.33
N ASP A 309 3.26 12.19 -10.78
CA ASP A 309 1.93 12.45 -10.19
C ASP A 309 1.47 11.35 -9.25
N LEU A 310 1.89 10.10 -9.51
CA LEU A 310 1.63 8.95 -8.64
C LEU A 310 2.88 8.04 -8.61
N MET A 311 3.17 7.47 -7.44
CA MET A 311 4.26 6.48 -7.28
C MET A 311 3.82 5.36 -6.37
N SER A 312 4.10 4.13 -6.78
CA SER A 312 3.86 2.93 -5.97
C SER A 312 5.11 2.50 -5.23
N ILE A 313 4.97 2.22 -3.92
CA ILE A 313 6.08 1.92 -3.02
C ILE A 313 5.77 0.65 -2.23
N SER A 314 6.80 -0.18 -1.99
CA SER A 314 6.69 -1.43 -1.24
C SER A 314 7.68 -1.48 -0.08
N ALA A 315 7.20 -1.74 1.14
CA ALA A 315 8.05 -1.80 2.32
C ALA A 315 9.04 -2.97 2.29
N HIS A 316 8.60 -4.16 1.85
CA HIS A 316 9.42 -5.37 1.89
C HIS A 316 10.56 -5.42 0.86
N LYS A 317 10.73 -4.38 0.06
CA LYS A 317 11.86 -4.20 -0.87
C LYS A 317 13.00 -3.36 -0.27
N ILE A 318 12.76 -2.75 0.89
CA ILE A 318 13.69 -1.88 1.62
C ILE A 318 13.83 -2.31 3.08
N TYR A 319 13.84 -3.61 3.35
CA TYR A 319 13.99 -4.21 4.68
C TYR A 319 12.86 -3.82 5.67
N GLY A 320 11.73 -3.36 5.16
CA GLY A 320 10.50 -3.12 5.90
C GLY A 320 9.59 -4.35 5.99
N PRO A 321 8.46 -4.24 6.70
CA PRO A 321 7.54 -5.36 6.89
C PRO A 321 6.83 -5.73 5.59
N LYS A 322 6.55 -7.02 5.42
CA LYS A 322 5.65 -7.53 4.38
C LYS A 322 4.21 -7.12 4.67
N GLY A 323 3.41 -6.98 3.63
CA GLY A 323 2.00 -6.57 3.76
C GLY A 323 1.80 -5.07 3.95
N MET A 324 2.82 -4.25 3.65
CA MET A 324 2.76 -2.79 3.73
C MET A 324 3.41 -2.12 2.53
N GLY A 325 2.84 -1.01 2.11
CA GLY A 325 3.36 -0.13 1.08
C GLY A 325 2.70 1.24 1.15
N ALA A 326 2.98 2.07 0.15
CA ALA A 326 2.35 3.37 0.01
C ALA A 326 2.11 3.72 -1.47
N CYS A 327 1.10 4.55 -1.69
CA CYS A 327 0.90 5.27 -2.93
C CYS A 327 1.13 6.76 -2.69
N TYR A 328 2.10 7.35 -3.39
CA TYR A 328 2.20 8.79 -3.50
C TYR A 328 1.14 9.28 -4.49
N VAL A 329 0.38 10.30 -4.12
CA VAL A 329 -0.66 10.93 -4.93
C VAL A 329 -0.50 12.45 -4.85
N ARG A 330 -0.02 13.06 -5.92
CA ARG A 330 0.25 14.51 -5.99
C ARG A 330 -0.99 15.34 -5.70
N ARG A 331 -0.83 16.33 -4.84
CA ARG A 331 -1.92 17.25 -4.48
C ARG A 331 -1.96 18.54 -5.31
N ARG A 332 -0.84 18.96 -5.89
CA ARG A 332 -0.75 20.19 -6.70
C ARG A 332 0.16 19.99 -7.92
N PRO A 333 -0.36 19.92 -9.15
CA PRO A 333 -1.80 19.90 -9.50
C PRO A 333 -2.47 18.64 -8.95
N ARG A 334 -3.75 18.74 -8.59
CA ARG A 334 -4.45 17.65 -7.90
C ARG A 334 -4.73 16.49 -8.85
N VAL A 335 -4.17 15.35 -8.55
CA VAL A 335 -4.61 14.06 -9.13
C VAL A 335 -5.88 13.59 -8.42
N ARG A 336 -6.87 13.19 -9.19
CA ARG A 336 -8.09 12.57 -8.67
C ARG A 336 -8.10 11.10 -9.06
N ILE A 337 -8.41 10.27 -8.09
CA ILE A 337 -8.51 8.82 -8.26
C ILE A 337 -9.82 8.34 -7.65
N ASP A 338 -10.41 7.33 -8.25
CA ASP A 338 -11.51 6.58 -7.64
C ASP A 338 -10.94 5.56 -6.67
N PRO A 339 -11.46 5.47 -5.44
CA PRO A 339 -11.02 4.44 -4.50
C PRO A 339 -11.37 3.05 -5.05
N ILE A 340 -10.42 2.12 -4.93
CA ILE A 340 -10.66 0.71 -5.30
C ILE A 340 -11.17 -0.12 -4.13
N ILE A 341 -11.01 0.37 -2.89
CA ILE A 341 -11.51 -0.25 -1.66
C ILE A 341 -12.45 0.76 -0.98
N SER A 342 -13.73 0.42 -0.92
CA SER A 342 -14.76 1.20 -0.25
C SER A 342 -14.88 0.78 1.22
N GLY A 343 -15.27 1.71 2.12
CA GLY A 343 -15.44 1.42 3.54
C GLY A 343 -15.47 2.69 4.40
N GLY A 344 -14.79 2.69 5.53
CA GLY A 344 -14.85 3.74 6.56
C GLY A 344 -14.18 5.07 6.22
N GLY A 345 -13.68 5.26 5.00
CA GLY A 345 -13.12 6.53 4.54
C GLY A 345 -11.73 6.86 5.08
N GLN A 346 -11.01 5.88 5.62
CA GLN A 346 -9.62 6.03 6.02
C GLN A 346 -8.76 6.52 4.85
N GLU A 347 -7.53 6.90 5.14
CA GLU A 347 -6.60 7.41 4.12
C GLU A 347 -7.25 8.46 3.19
N ARG A 348 -7.95 9.42 3.79
CA ARG A 348 -8.64 10.54 3.11
C ARG A 348 -9.70 10.10 2.10
N GLY A 349 -10.31 8.94 2.32
CA GLY A 349 -11.32 8.35 1.44
C GLY A 349 -10.76 7.70 0.18
N LEU A 350 -9.43 7.64 0.03
CA LEU A 350 -8.77 7.02 -1.12
C LEU A 350 -8.50 5.53 -0.93
N ARG A 351 -8.37 5.11 0.33
CA ARG A 351 -8.16 3.70 0.69
C ARG A 351 -8.78 3.42 2.05
N SER A 352 -9.88 2.72 2.07
CA SER A 352 -10.57 2.35 3.30
C SER A 352 -9.95 1.11 3.95
N GLY A 353 -10.10 1.00 5.27
CA GLY A 353 -9.58 -0.08 6.10
C GLY A 353 -8.67 0.46 7.19
N THR A 354 -8.82 -0.07 8.41
CA THR A 354 -7.99 0.31 9.56
C THR A 354 -6.51 0.07 9.23
N LEU A 355 -5.68 1.07 9.48
CA LEU A 355 -4.24 0.90 9.37
C LEU A 355 -3.74 -0.06 10.47
N ALA A 356 -2.73 -0.86 10.15
CA ALA A 356 -2.01 -1.70 11.11
C ALA A 356 -0.83 -0.90 11.68
N PRO A 357 -0.90 -0.36 12.91
CA PRO A 357 0.08 0.59 13.44
C PRO A 357 1.51 0.04 13.39
N ALA A 358 1.71 -1.22 13.80
CA ALA A 358 3.01 -1.86 13.78
C ALA A 358 3.64 -1.89 12.38
N LEU A 359 2.85 -2.24 11.36
CA LEU A 359 3.35 -2.31 9.98
C LEU A 359 3.64 -0.92 9.42
N VAL A 360 2.78 0.07 9.72
CA VAL A 360 2.96 1.47 9.31
C VAL A 360 4.24 2.05 9.91
N VAL A 361 4.45 1.87 11.21
CA VAL A 361 5.65 2.35 11.92
C VAL A 361 6.90 1.65 11.39
N GLY A 362 6.85 0.32 11.21
CA GLY A 362 7.95 -0.43 10.61
C GLY A 362 8.31 0.04 9.20
N PHE A 363 7.32 0.37 8.37
CA PHE A 363 7.59 0.93 7.05
C PHE A 363 8.21 2.32 7.12
N GLY A 364 7.70 3.20 8.00
CA GLY A 364 8.28 4.52 8.24
C GLY A 364 9.74 4.42 8.69
N GLU A 365 10.04 3.53 9.63
CA GLU A 365 11.40 3.31 10.14
C GLU A 365 12.33 2.77 9.03
N ALA A 366 11.87 1.83 8.21
CA ALA A 366 12.64 1.36 7.06
C ALA A 366 12.98 2.50 6.08
N CYS A 367 12.04 3.42 5.84
CA CYS A 367 12.29 4.60 5.02
C CYS A 367 13.29 5.57 5.64
N ARG A 368 13.23 5.77 6.97
CA ARG A 368 14.17 6.61 7.70
C ARG A 368 15.60 6.06 7.59
N ILE A 369 15.76 4.77 7.88
CA ILE A 369 17.05 4.07 7.79
C ILE A 369 17.60 4.13 6.37
N ALA A 370 16.79 3.82 5.36
CA ALA A 370 17.20 3.86 3.96
C ALA A 370 17.70 5.25 3.54
N LYS A 371 17.05 6.33 4.00
CA LYS A 371 17.46 7.70 3.73
C LYS A 371 18.84 8.01 4.33
N GLU A 372 19.08 7.60 5.57
CA GLU A 372 20.36 7.81 6.25
C GLU A 372 21.48 7.01 5.60
N GLU A 373 21.26 5.74 5.28
CA GLU A 373 22.27 4.87 4.66
C GLU A 373 22.63 5.30 3.24
N MET A 374 21.65 5.78 2.46
CA MET A 374 21.94 6.37 1.13
C MET A 374 22.80 7.63 1.24
N ALA A 375 22.59 8.49 2.25
CA ALA A 375 23.40 9.69 2.46
C ALA A 375 24.84 9.34 2.81
N VAL A 376 25.07 8.35 3.69
CA VAL A 376 26.41 7.85 4.05
C VAL A 376 27.12 7.25 2.83
N SER A 377 26.43 6.41 2.05
CA SER A 377 26.99 5.79 0.85
C SER A 377 27.40 6.80 -0.22
N SER A 378 26.61 7.88 -0.39
CA SER A 378 26.96 8.97 -1.32
C SER A 378 28.21 9.73 -0.85
N THR A 379 28.33 9.99 0.44
CA THR A 379 29.51 10.66 1.04
C THR A 379 30.76 9.81 0.89
N LEU A 380 30.67 8.49 1.14
CA LEU A 380 31.81 7.57 0.95
C LEU A 380 32.26 7.50 -0.51
N ARG A 381 31.34 7.49 -1.47
CA ARG A 381 31.66 7.52 -2.91
C ARG A 381 32.36 8.82 -3.31
N MET A 382 31.94 9.98 -2.78
CA MET A 382 32.60 11.27 -3.03
C MET A 382 34.00 11.32 -2.44
N VAL A 383 34.24 10.70 -1.27
CA VAL A 383 35.56 10.62 -0.65
C VAL A 383 36.51 9.67 -1.42
N GLN A 384 35.98 8.56 -1.97
CA GLN A 384 36.76 7.57 -2.73
C GLN A 384 37.00 7.98 -4.19
N ASN A 385 36.18 8.84 -4.78
CA ASN A 385 36.29 9.35 -6.14
C ASN A 385 36.00 10.86 -6.19
N PRO A 386 36.93 11.74 -5.81
CA PRO A 386 36.72 13.19 -5.80
C PRO A 386 36.60 13.86 -7.17
N GLY A 387 36.58 13.09 -8.26
CA GLY A 387 36.56 13.56 -9.65
C GLY A 387 35.34 13.18 -10.48
N TYR A 388 34.24 12.69 -9.86
CA TYR A 388 32.98 12.42 -10.56
C TYR A 388 31.85 13.26 -10.01
#